data_0ba762a0fd022ea61f5514b44ddc4205
#
_entry.id   0ba762a0fd022ea61f5514b44ddc4205
#
_cell.length_a   1.000
_cell.length_b   1.000
_cell.length_c   1.000
_cell.angle_alpha   90.00
_cell.angle_beta   90.00
_cell.angle_gamma   90.00
#
_symmetry.space_group_name_H-M   'P 1'
#
loop_
_entity.id
_entity.type
_entity.pdbx_description
1 polymer ?
#
loop_
_entity_poly.entity_id
_entity_poly.type
_entity_poly.pdbx_seq_one_letter_code
_entity_poly.pdbx_strand_id
1 'polypeptide(L)'
;MSFRSEEIVAWAVDGGLASRKRRIAADFDRVARGYDLLNALNPGYSKHLRWSAERLGLEADARILDLCCGTGLSTAALRAAYPEAELTGIDASAGMLARAREKPGLEGVVWLQGDAMDPGAAGAAGPYDGILMAYGIRNVPEPDLCLQRVGAILADGGVLCLHEYSVAGSPRSRLIWKVVTAGIVIPLGFLLTRTTSLFRYLRRSVLEFDSVTEVEGRLRQAGFIDLRTEPMDGWQRGVVHSFLARKHP
;
A
#
# COMPACT_ATOMS: atom_id res chain seq x y z
N MET A 1 -17.90 8.14 30.86
CA MET A 1 -16.44 7.77 30.84
C MET A 1 -16.21 6.26 30.76
N SER A 2 -17.04 5.50 29.99
CA SER A 2 -16.98 4.03 29.91
C SER A 2 -16.61 3.46 28.53
N PHE A 3 -16.19 4.31 27.58
CA PHE A 3 -15.92 3.86 26.20
C PHE A 3 -14.59 3.11 25.99
N ARG A 4 -13.66 3.15 26.96
CA ARG A 4 -12.33 2.51 26.79
C ARG A 4 -12.30 1.01 27.04
N SER A 5 -13.13 0.50 27.93
CA SER A 5 -13.10 -0.91 28.34
C SER A 5 -13.78 -1.83 27.33
N GLU A 6 -14.89 -1.42 26.75
CA GLU A 6 -15.62 -2.24 25.76
C GLU A 6 -14.86 -2.34 24.42
N GLU A 7 -14.15 -1.27 24.01
CA GLU A 7 -13.33 -1.29 22.80
C GLU A 7 -12.09 -2.17 22.93
N ILE A 8 -11.46 -2.20 24.12
CA ILE A 8 -10.33 -3.10 24.41
C ILE A 8 -10.79 -4.55 24.43
N VAL A 9 -11.96 -4.82 25.00
CA VAL A 9 -12.54 -6.17 25.03
C VAL A 9 -12.98 -6.63 23.64
N ALA A 10 -13.63 -5.78 22.85
CA ALA A 10 -13.99 -6.10 21.45
C ALA A 10 -12.75 -6.38 20.58
N TRP A 11 -11.67 -5.65 20.81
CA TRP A 11 -10.40 -5.87 20.13
C TRP A 11 -9.72 -7.20 20.53
N ALA A 12 -9.76 -7.57 21.80
CA ALA A 12 -9.18 -8.83 22.31
C ALA A 12 -9.97 -10.05 21.83
N VAL A 13 -11.28 -9.92 21.71
CA VAL A 13 -12.17 -10.98 21.17
C VAL A 13 -11.96 -11.19 19.67
N ASP A 14 -11.54 -10.15 18.92
CA ASP A 14 -11.34 -10.20 17.45
C ASP A 14 -9.96 -10.76 17.02
N GLY A 15 -9.16 -11.32 17.92
CA GLY A 15 -7.87 -11.96 17.61
C GLY A 15 -6.74 -11.00 17.27
N GLY A 16 -6.89 -9.70 17.57
CA GLY A 16 -5.85 -8.69 17.39
C GLY A 16 -5.61 -8.27 15.93
N LEU A 17 -4.46 -7.62 15.68
CA LEU A 17 -4.10 -7.07 14.36
C LEU A 17 -3.94 -8.17 13.29
N ALA A 18 -3.38 -9.32 13.66
CA ALA A 18 -3.13 -10.41 12.71
C ALA A 18 -4.41 -11.02 12.13
N SER A 19 -5.46 -11.23 12.94
CA SER A 19 -6.74 -11.74 12.45
C SER A 19 -7.45 -10.71 11.56
N ARG A 20 -7.29 -9.42 11.87
CA ARG A 20 -7.87 -8.35 11.10
C ARG A 20 -7.21 -8.18 9.73
N LYS A 21 -5.89 -8.36 9.63
CA LYS A 21 -5.19 -8.35 8.34
C LYS A 21 -5.80 -9.35 7.33
N ARG A 22 -6.21 -10.53 7.78
CA ARG A 22 -6.86 -11.54 6.92
C ARG A 22 -8.25 -11.14 6.42
N ARG A 23 -8.92 -10.19 7.07
CA ARG A 23 -10.28 -9.73 6.74
C ARG A 23 -10.32 -8.31 6.18
N ILE A 24 -9.16 -7.67 6.03
CA ILE A 24 -9.09 -6.24 5.68
C ILE A 24 -9.70 -5.94 4.30
N ALA A 25 -9.64 -6.87 3.35
CA ALA A 25 -10.24 -6.71 2.03
C ALA A 25 -11.74 -6.40 2.12
N ALA A 26 -12.49 -7.09 3.01
CA ALA A 26 -13.91 -6.83 3.22
C ALA A 26 -14.20 -5.46 3.87
N ASP A 27 -13.27 -4.91 4.65
CA ASP A 27 -13.40 -3.55 5.18
C ASP A 27 -13.17 -2.52 4.06
N PHE A 28 -12.24 -2.77 3.13
CA PHE A 28 -12.01 -1.94 1.95
C PHE A 28 -13.20 -1.98 0.99
N ASP A 29 -13.83 -3.13 0.75
CA ASP A 29 -15.05 -3.23 -0.06
C ASP A 29 -16.14 -2.27 0.41
N ARG A 30 -16.35 -2.16 1.73
CA ARG A 30 -17.38 -1.29 2.31
C ARG A 30 -17.14 0.20 2.08
N VAL A 31 -15.88 0.62 1.99
CA VAL A 31 -15.51 2.05 1.87
C VAL A 31 -15.10 2.44 0.45
N ALA A 32 -15.04 1.52 -0.50
CA ALA A 32 -14.53 1.74 -1.85
C ALA A 32 -15.13 2.98 -2.54
N ARG A 33 -16.44 3.25 -2.33
CA ARG A 33 -17.12 4.43 -2.90
C ARG A 33 -16.59 5.77 -2.40
N GLY A 34 -16.20 5.87 -1.12
CA GLY A 34 -15.70 7.11 -0.50
C GLY A 34 -14.18 7.20 -0.46
N TYR A 35 -13.49 6.15 -0.83
CA TYR A 35 -12.05 6.01 -0.66
C TYR A 35 -11.25 7.04 -1.47
N ASP A 36 -11.60 7.22 -2.75
CA ASP A 36 -10.91 8.17 -3.64
C ASP A 36 -11.10 9.61 -3.17
N LEU A 37 -12.31 9.96 -2.68
CA LEU A 37 -12.57 11.30 -2.14
C LEU A 37 -11.72 11.57 -0.88
N LEU A 38 -11.60 10.59 0.01
CA LEU A 38 -10.73 10.70 1.19
C LEU A 38 -9.27 10.95 0.80
N ASN A 39 -8.77 10.21 -0.20
CA ASN A 39 -7.41 10.38 -0.67
C ASN A 39 -7.20 11.69 -1.44
N ALA A 40 -8.20 12.17 -2.18
CA ALA A 40 -8.16 13.48 -2.84
C ALA A 40 -8.06 14.64 -1.84
N LEU A 41 -8.62 14.48 -0.64
CA LEU A 41 -8.54 15.46 0.45
C LEU A 41 -7.22 15.38 1.24
N ASN A 42 -6.35 14.38 0.96
CA ASN A 42 -5.04 14.26 1.58
C ASN A 42 -3.98 15.02 0.75
N PRO A 43 -3.47 16.16 1.22
CA PRO A 43 -2.51 16.96 0.47
C PRO A 43 -1.25 16.15 0.13
N GLY A 44 -0.92 16.09 -1.16
CA GLY A 44 0.26 15.38 -1.66
C GLY A 44 0.06 13.92 -2.01
N TYR A 45 -1.09 13.29 -1.69
CA TYR A 45 -1.30 11.85 -1.91
C TYR A 45 -0.98 11.42 -3.36
N SER A 46 -1.65 12.02 -4.33
CA SER A 46 -1.45 11.67 -5.76
C SER A 46 -0.04 12.03 -6.26
N LYS A 47 0.53 13.16 -5.77
CA LYS A 47 1.90 13.56 -6.08
C LYS A 47 2.91 12.53 -5.57
N HIS A 48 2.73 12.05 -4.35
CA HIS A 48 3.62 11.08 -3.73
C HIS A 48 3.54 9.69 -4.38
N LEU A 49 2.34 9.26 -4.81
CA LEU A 49 2.20 8.05 -5.62
C LEU A 49 2.95 8.18 -6.95
N ARG A 50 2.85 9.37 -7.63
CA ARG A 50 3.58 9.63 -8.87
C ARG A 50 5.09 9.56 -8.63
N TRP A 51 5.59 10.18 -7.57
CA TRP A 51 7.02 10.09 -7.23
C TRP A 51 7.47 8.65 -7.03
N SER A 52 6.66 7.81 -6.38
CA SER A 52 7.02 6.41 -6.21
C SER A 52 7.00 5.63 -7.53
N ALA A 53 6.07 5.95 -8.44
CA ALA A 53 6.05 5.39 -9.78
C ALA A 53 7.30 5.82 -10.59
N GLU A 54 7.61 7.12 -10.64
CA GLU A 54 8.78 7.67 -11.33
C GLU A 54 10.11 7.11 -10.79
N ARG A 55 10.19 6.87 -9.48
CA ARG A 55 11.37 6.32 -8.81
C ARG A 55 11.70 4.87 -9.17
N LEU A 56 10.77 4.12 -9.78
CA LEU A 56 11.06 2.80 -10.34
C LEU A 56 12.15 2.89 -11.41
N GLY A 57 12.21 3.99 -12.21
CA GLY A 57 13.26 4.24 -13.19
C GLY A 57 13.32 3.19 -14.28
N LEU A 58 12.17 2.79 -14.82
CA LEU A 58 12.01 1.76 -15.85
C LEU A 58 11.97 2.36 -17.26
N GLU A 59 12.09 1.51 -18.27
CA GLU A 59 11.86 1.88 -19.67
C GLU A 59 10.36 2.17 -19.92
N ALA A 60 10.06 2.90 -21.00
CA ALA A 60 8.72 3.40 -21.28
C ALA A 60 7.68 2.30 -21.51
N ASP A 61 8.11 1.18 -22.09
CA ASP A 61 7.30 0.00 -22.48
C ASP A 61 7.39 -1.15 -21.46
N ALA A 62 7.88 -0.88 -20.25
CA ALA A 62 8.07 -1.88 -19.20
C ALA A 62 6.79 -2.63 -18.83
N ARG A 63 6.94 -3.88 -18.40
CA ARG A 63 5.86 -4.66 -17.76
C ARG A 63 5.83 -4.38 -16.27
N ILE A 64 4.76 -3.77 -15.78
CA ILE A 64 4.67 -3.31 -14.40
C ILE A 64 3.47 -3.93 -13.70
N LEU A 65 3.71 -4.44 -12.48
CA LEU A 65 2.67 -4.91 -11.59
C LEU A 65 2.38 -3.84 -10.50
N ASP A 66 1.12 -3.46 -10.37
CA ASP A 66 0.61 -2.70 -9.22
C ASP A 66 -0.03 -3.68 -8.23
N LEU A 67 0.68 -4.01 -7.17
CA LEU A 67 0.27 -4.99 -6.17
C LEU A 67 -0.44 -4.30 -5.00
N CYS A 68 -1.65 -4.74 -4.65
CA CYS A 68 -2.61 -4.04 -3.79
C CYS A 68 -3.07 -2.71 -4.42
N CYS A 69 -3.44 -2.74 -5.69
CA CYS A 69 -3.75 -1.57 -6.51
C CYS A 69 -5.00 -0.78 -6.05
N GLY A 70 -5.84 -1.36 -5.20
CA GLY A 70 -7.04 -0.73 -4.66
C GLY A 70 -7.98 -0.22 -5.77
N THR A 71 -8.35 1.05 -5.68
CA THR A 71 -9.17 1.75 -6.68
C THR A 71 -8.39 2.22 -7.91
N GLY A 72 -7.13 1.80 -8.07
CA GLY A 72 -6.27 2.15 -9.22
C GLY A 72 -5.61 3.53 -9.13
N LEU A 73 -5.48 4.14 -7.94
CA LEU A 73 -4.79 5.43 -7.80
C LEU A 73 -3.28 5.30 -8.04
N SER A 74 -2.65 4.24 -7.56
CA SER A 74 -1.26 3.89 -7.85
C SER A 74 -1.08 3.49 -9.31
N THR A 75 -2.03 2.74 -9.87
CA THR A 75 -2.03 2.38 -11.30
C THR A 75 -2.12 3.61 -12.20
N ALA A 76 -2.94 4.60 -11.83
CA ALA A 76 -3.00 5.87 -12.56
C ALA A 76 -1.66 6.65 -12.48
N ALA A 77 -0.97 6.57 -11.35
CA ALA A 77 0.37 7.16 -11.21
C ALA A 77 1.40 6.42 -12.08
N LEU A 78 1.33 5.09 -12.17
CA LEU A 78 2.16 4.29 -13.07
C LEU A 78 1.88 4.61 -14.53
N ARG A 79 0.59 4.69 -14.96
CA ARG A 79 0.22 5.05 -16.33
C ARG A 79 0.71 6.45 -16.71
N ALA A 80 0.67 7.40 -15.76
CA ALA A 80 1.20 8.75 -16.01
C ALA A 80 2.72 8.79 -16.13
N ALA A 81 3.45 7.95 -15.40
CA ALA A 81 4.91 7.85 -15.46
C ALA A 81 5.39 7.03 -16.67
N TYR A 82 4.64 5.99 -17.05
CA TYR A 82 4.95 5.03 -18.11
C TYR A 82 3.75 4.85 -19.06
N PRO A 83 3.52 5.77 -20.00
CA PRO A 83 2.33 5.74 -20.86
C PRO A 83 2.21 4.51 -21.74
N GLU A 84 3.32 3.90 -22.14
CA GLU A 84 3.40 2.74 -23.03
C GLU A 84 3.50 1.40 -22.28
N ALA A 85 3.62 1.42 -20.95
CA ALA A 85 3.83 0.23 -20.13
C ALA A 85 2.65 -0.75 -20.19
N GLU A 86 2.96 -2.04 -20.12
CA GLU A 86 1.99 -3.10 -19.86
C GLU A 86 1.68 -3.16 -18.36
N LEU A 87 0.50 -2.69 -17.97
CA LEU A 87 0.11 -2.63 -16.56
C LEU A 87 -0.80 -3.79 -16.18
N THR A 88 -0.46 -4.44 -15.07
CA THR A 88 -1.31 -5.40 -14.36
C THR A 88 -1.59 -4.87 -12.96
N GLY A 89 -2.85 -4.85 -12.52
CA GLY A 89 -3.25 -4.48 -11.17
C GLY A 89 -3.84 -5.68 -10.43
N ILE A 90 -3.37 -5.95 -9.21
CA ILE A 90 -3.91 -6.99 -8.31
C ILE A 90 -4.43 -6.35 -7.04
N ASP A 91 -5.66 -6.74 -6.65
CA ASP A 91 -6.19 -6.44 -5.32
C ASP A 91 -7.09 -7.58 -4.82
N ALA A 92 -7.15 -7.78 -3.52
CA ALA A 92 -8.01 -8.80 -2.91
C ALA A 92 -9.48 -8.36 -2.87
N SER A 93 -9.75 -7.06 -2.89
CA SER A 93 -11.08 -6.47 -2.81
C SER A 93 -11.73 -6.35 -4.20
N ALA A 94 -12.80 -7.09 -4.42
CA ALA A 94 -13.58 -6.99 -5.67
C ALA A 94 -14.21 -5.59 -5.83
N GLY A 95 -14.64 -4.96 -4.74
CA GLY A 95 -15.21 -3.61 -4.75
C GLY A 95 -14.21 -2.53 -5.13
N MET A 96 -12.95 -2.66 -4.69
CA MET A 96 -11.87 -1.78 -5.12
C MET A 96 -11.57 -1.94 -6.61
N LEU A 97 -11.43 -3.18 -7.09
CA LEU A 97 -11.18 -3.46 -8.51
C LEU A 97 -12.32 -2.99 -9.42
N ALA A 98 -13.58 -3.07 -8.97
CA ALA A 98 -14.69 -2.50 -9.71
C ALA A 98 -14.51 -1.00 -9.96
N ARG A 99 -14.02 -0.26 -8.96
CA ARG A 99 -13.68 1.16 -9.09
C ARG A 99 -12.47 1.42 -9.97
N ALA A 100 -11.45 0.56 -9.88
CA ALA A 100 -10.27 0.67 -10.72
C ALA A 100 -10.61 0.53 -12.20
N ARG A 101 -11.49 -0.42 -12.56
CA ARG A 101 -11.96 -0.63 -13.93
C ARG A 101 -12.75 0.56 -14.51
N GLU A 102 -13.43 1.33 -13.67
CA GLU A 102 -14.20 2.52 -14.07
C GLU A 102 -13.33 3.78 -14.21
N LYS A 103 -12.04 3.72 -13.82
CA LYS A 103 -11.17 4.89 -13.75
C LYS A 103 -10.69 5.30 -15.15
N PRO A 104 -10.94 6.54 -15.61
CA PRO A 104 -10.49 7.02 -16.91
C PRO A 104 -8.96 6.96 -17.05
N GLY A 105 -8.49 6.61 -18.25
CA GLY A 105 -7.05 6.52 -18.58
C GLY A 105 -6.40 5.23 -18.13
N LEU A 106 -7.18 4.25 -17.63
CA LEU A 106 -6.70 2.92 -17.26
C LEU A 106 -7.25 1.83 -18.19
N GLU A 107 -7.70 2.21 -19.38
CA GLU A 107 -8.07 1.27 -20.42
C GLU A 107 -6.86 0.39 -20.80
N GLY A 108 -7.08 -0.90 -20.99
CA GLY A 108 -6.02 -1.86 -21.32
C GLY A 108 -5.21 -2.37 -20.12
N VAL A 109 -5.48 -1.91 -18.88
CA VAL A 109 -4.89 -2.50 -17.68
C VAL A 109 -5.52 -3.87 -17.42
N VAL A 110 -4.69 -4.87 -17.15
CA VAL A 110 -5.16 -6.21 -16.74
C VAL A 110 -5.46 -6.18 -15.24
N TRP A 111 -6.73 -6.41 -14.89
CA TRP A 111 -7.18 -6.40 -13.49
C TRP A 111 -7.44 -7.80 -12.98
N LEU A 112 -6.68 -8.23 -11.98
CA LEU A 112 -6.75 -9.55 -11.36
C LEU A 112 -7.23 -9.42 -9.91
N GLN A 113 -8.17 -10.28 -9.52
CA GLN A 113 -8.53 -10.40 -8.11
C GLN A 113 -7.67 -11.48 -7.46
N GLY A 114 -6.92 -11.12 -6.43
CA GLY A 114 -6.05 -12.07 -5.75
C GLY A 114 -5.37 -11.52 -4.51
N ASP A 115 -4.75 -12.44 -3.76
CA ASP A 115 -4.00 -12.11 -2.56
C ASP A 115 -2.55 -11.71 -2.94
N ALA A 116 -2.07 -10.62 -2.38
CA ALA A 116 -0.68 -10.19 -2.50
C ALA A 116 0.31 -11.23 -1.96
N MET A 117 -0.14 -12.14 -1.11
CA MET A 117 0.63 -13.30 -0.64
C MET A 117 0.90 -14.33 -1.73
N ASP A 118 0.08 -14.38 -2.80
CA ASP A 118 0.25 -15.32 -3.90
C ASP A 118 -0.21 -14.70 -5.24
N PRO A 119 0.53 -13.72 -5.77
CA PRO A 119 0.15 -13.07 -7.02
C PRO A 119 0.15 -14.04 -8.21
N GLY A 120 0.97 -15.08 -8.19
CA GLY A 120 1.00 -16.12 -9.20
C GLY A 120 -0.31 -16.91 -9.27
N ALA A 121 -0.92 -17.25 -8.14
CA ALA A 121 -2.23 -17.91 -8.10
C ALA A 121 -3.36 -17.02 -8.65
N ALA A 122 -3.20 -15.70 -8.61
CA ALA A 122 -4.13 -14.76 -9.23
C ALA A 122 -3.95 -14.62 -10.75
N GLY A 123 -2.95 -15.28 -11.33
CA GLY A 123 -2.63 -15.21 -12.76
C GLY A 123 -1.57 -14.17 -13.13
N ALA A 124 -0.92 -13.54 -12.16
CA ALA A 124 0.21 -12.66 -12.42
C ALA A 124 1.47 -13.46 -12.73
N ALA A 125 1.55 -13.93 -13.96
CA ALA A 125 2.72 -14.62 -14.46
C ALA A 125 3.81 -13.62 -14.84
N GLY A 126 4.82 -13.47 -13.99
CA GLY A 126 6.03 -12.67 -14.31
C GLY A 126 6.75 -13.18 -15.58
N PRO A 127 7.94 -12.66 -15.90
CA PRO A 127 8.63 -11.64 -15.12
C PRO A 127 8.07 -10.23 -15.34
N TYR A 128 8.14 -9.39 -14.31
CA TYR A 128 7.84 -7.97 -14.36
C TYR A 128 9.13 -7.18 -14.21
N ASP A 129 9.27 -6.08 -14.98
CA ASP A 129 10.41 -5.17 -14.86
C ASP A 129 10.33 -4.33 -13.60
N GLY A 130 9.11 -4.03 -13.18
CA GLY A 130 8.85 -3.30 -11.94
C GLY A 130 7.60 -3.76 -11.22
N ILE A 131 7.63 -3.64 -9.88
CA ILE A 131 6.47 -3.85 -9.02
C ILE A 131 6.32 -2.64 -8.10
N LEU A 132 5.15 -2.00 -8.12
CA LEU A 132 4.76 -1.00 -7.13
C LEU A 132 3.77 -1.64 -6.15
N MET A 133 3.99 -1.47 -4.86
CA MET A 133 3.03 -1.83 -3.82
C MET A 133 2.80 -0.62 -2.92
N ALA A 134 1.66 0.04 -3.10
CA ALA A 134 1.33 1.24 -2.35
C ALA A 134 0.39 0.91 -1.18
N TYR A 135 0.83 1.19 0.05
CA TYR A 135 0.10 0.99 1.30
C TYR A 135 -0.39 -0.45 1.54
N GLY A 136 0.24 -1.41 0.88
CA GLY A 136 -0.14 -2.82 0.89
C GLY A 136 0.58 -3.64 1.96
N ILE A 137 1.92 -3.57 2.01
CA ILE A 137 2.78 -4.50 2.78
C ILE A 137 2.44 -4.53 4.28
N ARG A 138 2.02 -3.40 4.85
CA ARG A 138 1.56 -3.31 6.25
C ARG A 138 0.36 -4.20 6.54
N ASN A 139 -0.48 -4.44 5.55
CA ASN A 139 -1.72 -5.21 5.66
C ASN A 139 -1.50 -6.72 5.40
N VAL A 140 -0.35 -7.10 4.86
CA VAL A 140 -0.01 -8.48 4.55
C VAL A 140 0.23 -9.25 5.86
N PRO A 141 -0.34 -10.47 6.03
CA PRO A 141 -0.13 -11.27 7.23
C PRO A 141 1.32 -11.72 7.43
N GLU A 142 1.99 -12.14 6.36
CA GLU A 142 3.36 -12.68 6.35
C GLU A 142 4.23 -11.88 5.36
N PRO A 143 4.71 -10.68 5.76
CA PRO A 143 5.40 -9.76 4.85
C PRO A 143 6.69 -10.36 4.25
N ASP A 144 7.44 -11.16 5.01
CA ASP A 144 8.68 -11.75 4.54
C ASP A 144 8.43 -12.78 3.43
N LEU A 145 7.40 -13.63 3.57
CA LEU A 145 6.98 -14.57 2.54
C LEU A 145 6.42 -13.84 1.30
N CYS A 146 5.66 -12.76 1.51
CA CYS A 146 5.17 -11.91 0.43
C CYS A 146 6.34 -11.35 -0.39
N LEU A 147 7.36 -10.78 0.27
CA LEU A 147 8.52 -10.19 -0.40
C LEU A 147 9.32 -11.24 -1.19
N GLN A 148 9.47 -12.46 -0.67
CA GLN A 148 10.12 -13.57 -1.39
C GLN A 148 9.34 -13.92 -2.67
N ARG A 149 8.00 -14.03 -2.60
CA ARG A 149 7.15 -14.32 -3.77
C ARG A 149 7.12 -13.19 -4.78
N VAL A 150 7.14 -11.94 -4.32
CA VAL A 150 7.31 -10.75 -5.17
C VAL A 150 8.65 -10.80 -5.91
N GLY A 151 9.74 -11.13 -5.22
CA GLY A 151 11.06 -11.32 -5.85
C GLY A 151 11.06 -12.42 -6.91
N ALA A 152 10.27 -13.50 -6.72
CA ALA A 152 10.21 -14.61 -7.67
C ALA A 152 9.56 -14.22 -9.01
N ILE A 153 8.64 -13.24 -9.03
CA ILE A 153 7.95 -12.77 -10.23
C ILE A 153 8.55 -11.49 -10.84
N LEU A 154 9.57 -10.90 -10.21
CA LEU A 154 10.38 -9.84 -10.82
C LEU A 154 11.36 -10.43 -11.83
N ALA A 155 11.63 -9.70 -12.89
CA ALA A 155 12.74 -9.95 -13.79
C ALA A 155 14.08 -9.79 -13.05
N ASP A 156 15.12 -10.44 -13.54
CA ASP A 156 16.47 -10.22 -13.03
C ASP A 156 16.87 -8.75 -13.25
N GLY A 157 17.36 -8.09 -12.21
CA GLY A 157 17.58 -6.64 -12.21
C GLY A 157 16.31 -5.78 -12.07
N GLY A 158 15.11 -6.39 -12.02
CA GLY A 158 13.85 -5.69 -11.86
C GLY A 158 13.72 -4.95 -10.52
N VAL A 159 12.85 -3.96 -10.45
CA VAL A 159 12.75 -3.02 -9.32
C VAL A 159 11.45 -3.19 -8.57
N LEU A 160 11.53 -3.35 -7.24
CA LEU A 160 10.41 -3.24 -6.31
C LEU A 160 10.39 -1.85 -5.69
N CYS A 161 9.22 -1.21 -5.66
CA CYS A 161 8.95 -0.02 -4.86
C CYS A 161 7.82 -0.28 -3.88
N LEU A 162 8.11 -0.22 -2.57
CA LEU A 162 7.09 -0.16 -1.54
C LEU A 162 6.84 1.30 -1.19
N HIS A 163 5.63 1.81 -1.43
CA HIS A 163 5.19 3.12 -0.97
C HIS A 163 4.39 2.93 0.32
N GLU A 164 4.98 3.23 1.48
CA GLU A 164 4.35 2.85 2.75
C GLU A 164 4.66 3.81 3.90
N TYR A 165 3.78 3.80 4.89
CA TYR A 165 3.99 4.47 6.17
C TYR A 165 5.10 3.77 6.96
N SER A 166 5.98 4.57 7.58
CA SER A 166 6.96 4.08 8.54
C SER A 166 7.27 5.17 9.57
N VAL A 167 6.74 5.02 10.77
CA VAL A 167 6.87 6.03 11.84
C VAL A 167 7.56 5.48 13.09
N ALA A 168 7.83 4.19 13.17
CA ALA A 168 8.31 3.52 14.39
C ALA A 168 9.66 4.07 14.88
N GLY A 169 10.57 4.39 13.96
CA GLY A 169 11.90 4.90 14.27
C GLY A 169 11.95 6.39 14.67
N SER A 170 10.83 7.13 14.63
CA SER A 170 10.81 8.59 14.88
C SER A 170 9.69 9.00 15.84
N PRO A 171 10.02 9.46 17.06
CA PRO A 171 9.03 9.99 17.99
C PRO A 171 8.23 11.17 17.41
N ARG A 172 8.88 12.04 16.61
CA ARG A 172 8.23 13.15 15.93
C ARG A 172 7.20 12.65 14.91
N SER A 173 7.57 11.70 14.05
CA SER A 173 6.66 11.12 13.05
C SER A 173 5.50 10.40 13.70
N ARG A 174 5.74 9.66 14.79
CA ARG A 174 4.68 9.03 15.60
C ARG A 174 3.70 10.06 16.17
N LEU A 175 4.20 11.20 16.67
CA LEU A 175 3.35 12.27 17.19
C LEU A 175 2.52 12.90 16.08
N ILE A 176 3.13 13.27 14.95
CA ILE A 176 2.45 13.81 13.78
C ILE A 176 1.33 12.85 13.36
N TRP A 177 1.65 11.56 13.20
CA TRP A 177 0.66 10.55 12.83
C TRP A 177 -0.52 10.45 13.81
N LYS A 178 -0.23 10.47 15.13
CA LYS A 178 -1.28 10.45 16.16
C LYS A 178 -2.20 11.66 16.09
N VAL A 179 -1.64 12.85 15.88
CA VAL A 179 -2.40 14.11 15.80
C VAL A 179 -3.23 14.16 14.51
N VAL A 180 -2.63 13.89 13.36
CA VAL A 180 -3.32 13.90 12.07
C VAL A 180 -4.46 12.88 12.02
N THR A 181 -4.20 11.66 12.51
CA THR A 181 -5.24 10.63 12.49
C THR A 181 -6.38 10.90 13.48
N ALA A 182 -6.09 11.45 14.66
CA ALA A 182 -7.13 11.77 15.63
C ALA A 182 -7.94 13.03 15.25
N GLY A 183 -7.27 14.05 14.70
CA GLY A 183 -7.88 15.34 14.40
C GLY A 183 -8.49 15.45 13.01
N ILE A 184 -8.03 14.66 12.04
CA ILE A 184 -8.45 14.77 10.64
C ILE A 184 -8.96 13.45 10.09
N VAL A 185 -8.12 12.39 10.06
CA VAL A 185 -8.44 11.17 9.30
C VAL A 185 -9.65 10.44 9.86
N ILE A 186 -9.72 10.26 11.18
CA ILE A 186 -10.84 9.55 11.81
C ILE A 186 -12.14 10.35 11.74
N PRO A 187 -12.19 11.67 12.08
CA PRO A 187 -13.40 12.47 11.94
C PRO A 187 -13.91 12.56 10.50
N LEU A 188 -13.01 12.87 9.54
CA LEU A 188 -13.37 12.97 8.13
C LEU A 188 -13.81 11.60 7.57
N GLY A 189 -13.10 10.56 7.92
CA GLY A 189 -13.46 9.19 7.56
C GLY A 189 -14.85 8.81 8.04
N PHE A 190 -15.20 9.13 9.29
CA PHE A 190 -16.55 8.93 9.81
C PHE A 190 -17.60 9.75 9.05
N LEU A 191 -17.31 11.00 8.75
CA LEU A 191 -18.24 11.86 8.00
C LEU A 191 -18.58 11.28 6.63
N LEU A 192 -17.58 10.75 5.92
CA LEU A 192 -17.73 10.28 4.54
C LEU A 192 -18.19 8.81 4.43
N THR A 193 -17.86 7.97 5.41
CA THR A 193 -18.14 6.52 5.32
C THR A 193 -19.06 5.99 6.41
N ARG A 194 -19.42 6.83 7.39
CA ARG A 194 -20.23 6.48 8.57
C ARG A 194 -19.63 5.36 9.43
N THR A 195 -18.33 5.07 9.26
CA THR A 195 -17.60 4.11 10.08
C THR A 195 -16.23 4.67 10.51
N THR A 196 -15.79 4.29 11.71
CA THR A 196 -14.44 4.63 12.20
C THR A 196 -13.51 3.42 12.23
N SER A 197 -14.05 2.23 12.02
CA SER A 197 -13.35 0.95 12.19
C SER A 197 -12.07 0.87 11.34
N LEU A 198 -12.17 1.15 10.03
CA LEU A 198 -11.04 1.13 9.12
C LEU A 198 -9.98 2.20 9.47
N PHE A 199 -10.41 3.40 9.87
CA PHE A 199 -9.47 4.50 10.18
C PHE A 199 -8.76 4.30 11.52
N ARG A 200 -9.42 3.69 12.49
CA ARG A 200 -8.78 3.24 13.74
C ARG A 200 -7.79 2.11 13.48
N TYR A 201 -8.15 1.17 12.60
CA TYR A 201 -7.21 0.15 12.13
C TYR A 201 -6.00 0.78 11.43
N LEU A 202 -6.22 1.71 10.48
CA LEU A 202 -5.16 2.45 9.81
C LEU A 202 -4.23 3.11 10.82
N ARG A 203 -4.78 3.88 11.79
CA ARG A 203 -3.97 4.53 12.83
C ARG A 203 -3.09 3.53 13.58
N ARG A 204 -3.67 2.41 14.00
CA ARG A 204 -2.99 1.40 14.80
C ARG A 204 -1.95 0.63 13.98
N SER A 205 -2.32 0.15 12.80
CA SER A 205 -1.43 -0.62 11.94
C SER A 205 -0.16 0.15 11.55
N VAL A 206 -0.26 1.48 11.34
CA VAL A 206 0.91 2.33 11.08
C VAL A 206 1.78 2.51 12.33
N LEU A 207 1.18 2.64 13.52
CA LEU A 207 1.94 2.78 14.77
C LEU A 207 2.66 1.50 15.19
N GLU A 208 2.18 0.35 14.75
CA GLU A 208 2.73 -0.99 15.02
C GLU A 208 3.54 -1.53 13.83
N PHE A 209 3.58 -0.81 12.71
CA PHE A 209 4.38 -1.21 11.54
C PHE A 209 5.86 -0.90 11.74
N ASP A 210 6.67 -1.58 10.95
CA ASP A 210 8.12 -1.53 10.94
C ASP A 210 8.67 -0.11 10.76
N SER A 211 9.81 0.15 11.38
CA SER A 211 10.66 1.31 11.10
C SER A 211 11.32 1.17 9.72
N VAL A 212 11.88 2.27 9.21
CA VAL A 212 12.65 2.28 7.95
C VAL A 212 13.71 1.17 7.94
N THR A 213 14.49 1.07 9.01
CA THR A 213 15.57 0.07 9.14
C THR A 213 15.04 -1.37 9.12
N GLU A 214 13.87 -1.61 9.74
CA GLU A 214 13.25 -2.94 9.74
C GLU A 214 12.71 -3.32 8.35
N VAL A 215 12.07 -2.39 7.64
CA VAL A 215 11.62 -2.61 6.24
C VAL A 215 12.81 -2.93 5.34
N GLU A 216 13.88 -2.14 5.43
CA GLU A 216 15.13 -2.41 4.69
C GLU A 216 15.74 -3.77 5.07
N GLY A 217 15.68 -4.13 6.34
CA GLY A 217 16.12 -5.45 6.82
C GLY A 217 15.35 -6.60 6.17
N ARG A 218 14.01 -6.48 6.09
CA ARG A 218 13.16 -7.47 5.40
C ARG A 218 13.48 -7.59 3.91
N LEU A 219 13.68 -6.46 3.23
CA LEU A 219 14.06 -6.46 1.81
C LEU A 219 15.41 -7.18 1.60
N ARG A 220 16.43 -6.93 2.44
CA ARG A 220 17.72 -7.65 2.37
C ARG A 220 17.55 -9.14 2.63
N GLN A 221 16.76 -9.52 3.63
CA GLN A 221 16.48 -10.93 3.95
C GLN A 221 15.73 -11.66 2.84
N ALA A 222 14.88 -10.93 2.07
CA ALA A 222 14.21 -11.46 0.90
C ALA A 222 15.11 -11.55 -0.35
N GLY A 223 16.39 -11.16 -0.25
CA GLY A 223 17.38 -11.26 -1.34
C GLY A 223 17.47 -10.04 -2.25
N PHE A 224 16.82 -8.94 -1.89
CA PHE A 224 16.95 -7.69 -2.65
C PHE A 224 18.26 -6.97 -2.36
N ILE A 225 18.76 -6.29 -3.38
CA ILE A 225 19.99 -5.46 -3.37
C ILE A 225 19.67 -4.00 -3.74
N ASP A 226 20.66 -3.13 -3.71
CA ASP A 226 20.57 -1.71 -4.11
C ASP A 226 19.42 -0.95 -3.44
N LEU A 227 19.27 -1.17 -2.12
CA LEU A 227 18.20 -0.56 -1.34
C LEU A 227 18.38 0.96 -1.24
N ARG A 228 17.31 1.69 -1.55
CA ARG A 228 17.22 3.14 -1.40
C ARG A 228 15.89 3.53 -0.80
N THR A 229 15.91 4.33 0.26
CA THR A 229 14.70 4.83 0.92
C THR A 229 14.60 6.34 0.73
N GLU A 230 13.50 6.78 0.13
CA GLU A 230 13.24 8.17 -0.21
C GLU A 230 12.01 8.69 0.54
N PRO A 231 12.13 9.74 1.37
CA PRO A 231 11.00 10.30 2.08
C PRO A 231 10.08 11.09 1.13
N MET A 232 8.83 11.27 1.55
CA MET A 232 7.90 12.22 0.93
C MET A 232 8.11 13.63 1.49
N ASP A 233 7.47 14.64 0.89
CA ASP A 233 7.51 16.02 1.37
C ASP A 233 6.28 16.41 2.21
N GLY A 234 6.22 17.68 2.56
CA GLY A 234 5.10 18.26 3.32
C GLY A 234 4.94 17.62 4.69
N TRP A 235 3.71 17.43 5.12
CA TRP A 235 3.37 16.83 6.40
C TRP A 235 3.74 15.33 6.50
N GLN A 236 3.85 14.66 5.34
CA GLN A 236 4.21 13.25 5.23
C GLN A 236 5.73 13.01 5.32
N ARG A 237 6.54 14.06 5.43
CA ARG A 237 7.99 13.93 5.56
C ARG A 237 8.37 13.15 6.81
N GLY A 238 9.04 12.00 6.60
CA GLY A 238 9.37 11.05 7.67
C GLY A 238 8.19 10.22 8.18
N VAL A 239 7.03 10.31 7.52
CA VAL A 239 5.83 9.50 7.80
C VAL A 239 5.60 8.48 6.70
N VAL A 240 5.79 8.89 5.44
CA VAL A 240 5.64 8.03 4.24
C VAL A 240 6.95 8.01 3.48
N HIS A 241 7.30 6.84 2.95
CA HIS A 241 8.55 6.60 2.22
C HIS A 241 8.29 5.76 0.96
N SER A 242 9.15 5.94 -0.07
CA SER A 242 9.37 4.92 -1.11
C SER A 242 10.57 4.09 -0.70
N PHE A 243 10.39 2.81 -0.48
CA PHE A 243 11.45 1.84 -0.32
C PHE A 243 11.69 1.17 -1.65
N LEU A 244 12.83 1.45 -2.25
CA LEU A 244 13.24 0.91 -3.55
C LEU A 244 14.26 -0.19 -3.32
N ALA A 245 14.12 -1.28 -4.04
CA ALA A 245 15.02 -2.41 -3.97
C ALA A 245 15.07 -3.11 -5.33
N ARG A 246 16.21 -3.67 -5.68
CA ARG A 246 16.43 -4.35 -6.95
C ARG A 246 16.58 -5.85 -6.73
N LYS A 247 16.01 -6.66 -7.62
CA LYS A 247 16.32 -8.08 -7.68
C LYS A 247 17.74 -8.27 -8.19
N HIS A 248 18.45 -9.25 -7.66
CA HIS A 248 19.78 -9.61 -8.17
C HIS A 248 19.69 -10.01 -9.65
N PRO A 249 20.65 -9.56 -10.50
CA PRO A 249 20.74 -9.97 -11.90
C PRO A 249 20.90 -11.46 -12.08
#